data_841c7b2ec26a4dd0071760df3cb50897
#
_entry.id   841c7b2ec26a4dd0071760df3cb50897
#
_cell.length_a   1.000
_cell.length_b   1.000
_cell.length_c   1.000
_cell.angle_alpha   90.00
_cell.angle_beta   90.00
_cell.angle_gamma   90.00
#
_symmetry.space_group_name_H-M   'P 1'
#
loop_
_entity.id
_entity.type
_entity.pdbx_description
1 polymer ?
#
loop_
_entity_poly.entity_id
_entity_poly.type
_entity_poly.pdbx_seq_one_letter_code
_entity_poly.pdbx_strand_id
1 'polypeptide(L)'
;MPGRRPEVSPPPKMLGTVHGALCLSLVMLLLVAVAPGPVPAAGPVPGRQGLGPEGDMPISPEDRCPVCAMLPIRYPRFAAAIALTDGRTYYFCSPGCMLNAWLHPDIFLGCPAADLKRPVVREYLSGEVMDAREVFWVSGSDVVGPMGPALVPLKDQAHLEAFRRRHGARKVFRLDELTHDNWQTLTGKQRPSS
;
A
#
# COMPACT_ATOMS: atom_id res chain seq x y z
N MET A 1 -62.49 65.05 -51.23
CA MET A 1 -61.27 64.26 -51.39
C MET A 1 -61.28 63.23 -50.29
N PRO A 2 -61.44 61.91 -50.57
CA PRO A 2 -61.48 60.88 -49.56
C PRO A 2 -60.06 60.32 -49.30
N GLY A 3 -59.73 60.27 -48.00
CA GLY A 3 -58.48 59.78 -47.53
C GLY A 3 -58.28 58.25 -47.72
N ARG A 4 -57.11 57.86 -48.18
CA ARG A 4 -56.69 56.48 -48.30
C ARG A 4 -56.40 55.91 -46.93
N ARG A 5 -56.94 54.71 -46.62
CA ARG A 5 -56.59 53.91 -45.45
C ARG A 5 -55.26 53.23 -45.74
N PRO A 6 -54.35 53.10 -44.78
CA PRO A 6 -53.14 52.30 -44.92
C PRO A 6 -53.46 50.79 -44.85
N GLU A 7 -52.89 50.08 -45.81
CA GLU A 7 -52.92 48.59 -45.94
C GLU A 7 -52.04 47.96 -44.90
N VAL A 8 -52.62 47.09 -44.09
CA VAL A 8 -51.94 46.39 -43.06
C VAL A 8 -51.41 45.07 -43.66
N SER A 9 -50.12 44.96 -43.80
CA SER A 9 -49.45 43.75 -44.25
C SER A 9 -49.58 42.60 -43.19
N PRO A 10 -49.78 41.34 -43.62
CA PRO A 10 -49.88 40.21 -42.71
C PRO A 10 -48.52 39.87 -42.11
N PRO A 11 -48.47 39.32 -40.88
CA PRO A 11 -47.21 38.94 -40.19
C PRO A 11 -46.54 37.69 -40.86
N PRO A 12 -45.22 37.61 -40.84
CA PRO A 12 -44.49 36.48 -41.38
C PRO A 12 -44.79 35.21 -40.60
N LYS A 13 -45.03 34.11 -41.31
CA LYS A 13 -45.22 32.78 -40.77
C LYS A 13 -43.93 32.35 -40.10
N MET A 14 -43.94 32.13 -38.79
CA MET A 14 -42.88 31.49 -38.02
C MET A 14 -42.77 30.00 -38.42
N LEU A 15 -41.84 29.73 -39.32
CA LEU A 15 -41.41 28.36 -39.64
C LEU A 15 -40.01 28.19 -39.05
N GLY A 16 -39.86 27.50 -37.93
CA GLY A 16 -38.51 27.23 -37.45
C GLY A 16 -38.33 26.94 -35.99
N THR A 17 -39.10 26.04 -35.36
CA THR A 17 -38.79 25.68 -33.97
C THR A 17 -38.75 24.17 -33.69
N VAL A 18 -38.76 23.33 -34.72
CA VAL A 18 -38.78 21.86 -34.51
C VAL A 18 -37.38 21.24 -34.61
N HIS A 19 -36.43 21.92 -35.28
CA HIS A 19 -35.06 21.38 -35.44
C HIS A 19 -34.14 21.57 -34.22
N GLY A 20 -34.40 22.59 -33.38
CA GLY A 20 -33.59 22.88 -32.21
C GLY A 20 -33.78 21.86 -31.06
N ALA A 21 -35.01 21.39 -30.89
CA ALA A 21 -35.34 20.45 -29.81
C ALA A 21 -34.78 19.04 -30.08
N LEU A 22 -34.71 18.63 -31.36
CA LEU A 22 -34.20 17.33 -31.74
C LEU A 22 -32.67 17.25 -31.62
N CYS A 23 -31.94 18.33 -31.92
CA CYS A 23 -30.49 18.40 -31.75
C CYS A 23 -30.07 18.44 -30.27
N LEU A 24 -30.79 19.15 -29.39
CA LEU A 24 -30.49 19.16 -27.96
C LEU A 24 -30.72 17.79 -27.31
N SER A 25 -31.77 17.08 -27.71
CA SER A 25 -32.05 15.72 -27.19
C SER A 25 -30.99 14.70 -27.62
N LEU A 26 -30.45 14.83 -28.84
CA LEU A 26 -29.40 13.93 -29.34
C LEU A 26 -28.06 14.19 -28.65
N VAL A 27 -27.72 15.45 -28.36
CA VAL A 27 -26.48 15.80 -27.62
C VAL A 27 -26.56 15.35 -26.14
N MET A 28 -27.74 15.48 -25.52
CA MET A 28 -27.94 14.97 -24.15
C MET A 28 -27.89 13.44 -24.09
N LEU A 29 -28.35 12.72 -25.11
CA LEU A 29 -28.27 11.27 -25.18
C LEU A 29 -26.82 10.76 -25.37
N LEU A 30 -25.99 11.52 -26.11
CA LEU A 30 -24.55 11.19 -26.29
C LEU A 30 -23.71 11.48 -25.03
N LEU A 31 -24.08 12.41 -24.18
CA LEU A 31 -23.38 12.73 -22.93
C LEU A 31 -23.64 11.70 -21.80
N VAL A 32 -24.72 10.95 -21.87
CA VAL A 32 -25.04 9.90 -20.86
C VAL A 32 -24.29 8.57 -21.13
N ALA A 33 -23.74 8.39 -22.33
CA ALA A 33 -23.09 7.13 -22.73
C ALA A 33 -21.63 6.95 -22.28
N VAL A 34 -21.03 7.98 -21.65
CA VAL A 34 -19.66 7.87 -21.07
C VAL A 34 -19.74 7.89 -19.55
N ALA A 35 -20.47 6.93 -18.98
CA ALA A 35 -20.27 6.60 -17.58
C ALA A 35 -18.87 6.01 -17.46
N PRO A 36 -17.94 6.58 -16.65
CA PRO A 36 -16.67 5.91 -16.38
C PRO A 36 -17.00 4.57 -15.75
N GLY A 37 -16.62 3.48 -16.45
CA GLY A 37 -16.71 2.15 -15.89
C GLY A 37 -16.00 2.11 -14.53
N PRO A 38 -16.35 1.15 -13.64
CA PRO A 38 -15.65 1.00 -12.37
C PRO A 38 -14.16 0.84 -12.67
N VAL A 39 -13.36 1.82 -12.23
CA VAL A 39 -11.89 1.71 -12.29
C VAL A 39 -11.53 0.56 -11.35
N PRO A 40 -10.93 -0.53 -11.84
CA PRO A 40 -10.50 -1.61 -10.95
C PRO A 40 -9.56 -1.00 -9.91
N ALA A 41 -9.82 -1.29 -8.64
CA ALA A 41 -8.94 -0.86 -7.56
C ALA A 41 -7.52 -1.36 -7.89
N ALA A 42 -6.58 -0.44 -8.05
CA ALA A 42 -5.19 -0.81 -8.31
C ALA A 42 -4.72 -1.66 -7.13
N GLY A 43 -4.31 -2.90 -7.42
CA GLY A 43 -3.72 -3.79 -6.43
C GLY A 43 -2.42 -3.21 -5.84
N PRO A 44 -1.84 -3.86 -4.83
CA PRO A 44 -0.59 -3.42 -4.24
C PRO A 44 0.51 -3.35 -5.31
N VAL A 45 1.24 -2.21 -5.33
CA VAL A 45 2.28 -1.95 -6.32
C VAL A 45 3.61 -2.49 -5.79
N PRO A 46 4.29 -3.42 -6.49
CA PRO A 46 5.61 -3.87 -6.13
C PRO A 46 6.64 -2.74 -6.25
N GLY A 47 7.78 -2.89 -5.56
CA GLY A 47 8.92 -1.98 -5.65
C GLY A 47 9.49 -1.90 -7.07
N ARG A 48 10.09 -0.78 -7.37
CA ARG A 48 10.69 -0.49 -8.70
C ARG A 48 11.84 -1.44 -9.05
N GLN A 49 12.53 -1.95 -8.06
CA GLN A 49 13.66 -2.86 -8.21
C GLN A 49 13.48 -4.07 -7.30
N GLY A 50 14.02 -5.22 -7.72
CA GLY A 50 14.11 -6.42 -6.89
C GLY A 50 15.20 -6.31 -5.82
N LEU A 51 15.28 -7.31 -4.94
CA LEU A 51 16.41 -7.44 -4.01
C LEU A 51 17.71 -7.64 -4.78
N GLY A 52 18.78 -7.02 -4.30
CA GLY A 52 20.13 -7.32 -4.75
C GLY A 52 20.58 -8.76 -4.40
N PRO A 53 21.72 -9.21 -4.96
CA PRO A 53 22.19 -10.59 -4.78
C PRO A 53 22.37 -11.01 -3.32
N GLU A 54 22.87 -10.13 -2.48
CA GLU A 54 23.08 -10.34 -1.04
C GLU A 54 21.86 -9.93 -0.19
N GLY A 55 20.76 -9.56 -0.84
CA GLY A 55 19.56 -9.10 -0.17
C GLY A 55 19.46 -7.58 -0.03
N ASP A 56 20.39 -6.84 -0.63
CA ASP A 56 20.32 -5.39 -0.65
C ASP A 56 18.95 -4.90 -1.07
N MET A 57 18.49 -3.86 -0.39
CA MET A 57 17.19 -3.24 -0.63
C MET A 57 17.36 -1.93 -1.39
N PRO A 58 17.37 -1.93 -2.74
CA PRO A 58 17.45 -0.72 -3.56
C PRO A 58 16.09 0.01 -3.61
N ILE A 59 15.70 0.59 -2.48
CA ILE A 59 14.41 1.25 -2.29
C ILE A 59 14.35 2.54 -3.07
N SER A 60 13.37 2.66 -3.97
CA SER A 60 13.10 3.88 -4.74
C SER A 60 12.32 4.92 -3.91
N PRO A 61 12.47 6.23 -4.22
CA PRO A 61 11.63 7.29 -3.63
C PRO A 61 10.13 7.12 -3.91
N GLU A 62 9.76 6.41 -4.97
CA GLU A 62 8.37 6.15 -5.34
C GLU A 62 7.78 4.92 -4.64
N ASP A 63 8.62 4.05 -4.06
CA ASP A 63 8.16 2.84 -3.40
C ASP A 63 7.27 3.18 -2.21
N ARG A 64 6.17 2.45 -2.10
CA ARG A 64 5.18 2.59 -1.04
C ARG A 64 5.06 1.30 -0.26
N CYS A 65 4.99 1.41 1.07
CA CYS A 65 4.68 0.28 1.92
C CYS A 65 3.25 -0.22 1.61
N PRO A 66 3.05 -1.48 1.21
CA PRO A 66 1.72 -1.98 0.83
C PRO A 66 0.74 -2.04 2.00
N VAL A 67 1.23 -1.97 3.24
CA VAL A 67 0.39 -2.03 4.46
C VAL A 67 -0.12 -0.65 4.88
N CYS A 68 0.71 0.41 4.77
CA CYS A 68 0.39 1.73 5.32
C CYS A 68 0.68 2.91 4.39
N ALA A 69 1.09 2.65 3.15
CA ALA A 69 1.42 3.64 2.11
C ALA A 69 2.58 4.61 2.44
N MET A 70 3.25 4.47 3.59
CA MET A 70 4.43 5.27 3.91
C MET A 70 5.59 4.97 2.96
N LEU A 71 6.53 5.92 2.81
CA LEU A 71 7.73 5.78 1.99
C LEU A 71 8.82 5.02 2.76
N PRO A 72 9.17 3.77 2.40
CA PRO A 72 10.19 3.00 3.13
C PRO A 72 11.56 3.67 3.14
N ILE A 73 11.91 4.39 2.07
CA ILE A 73 13.19 5.12 1.95
C ILE A 73 13.43 6.14 3.07
N ARG A 74 12.36 6.65 3.70
CA ARG A 74 12.47 7.58 4.83
C ARG A 74 12.87 6.91 6.14
N TYR A 75 12.83 5.59 6.19
CA TYR A 75 13.06 4.80 7.40
C TYR A 75 14.10 3.69 7.16
N PRO A 76 15.30 4.01 6.68
CA PRO A 76 16.27 3.03 6.21
C PRO A 76 16.68 2.01 7.28
N ARG A 77 16.68 2.40 8.56
CA ARG A 77 16.99 1.50 9.68
C ARG A 77 15.89 0.47 9.97
N PHE A 78 14.65 0.79 9.60
CA PHE A 78 13.48 -0.06 9.82
C PHE A 78 12.97 -0.68 8.52
N ALA A 79 13.59 -0.36 7.38
CA ALA A 79 13.16 -0.90 6.11
C ALA A 79 13.27 -2.43 6.09
N ALA A 80 12.26 -3.04 5.48
CA ALA A 80 12.18 -4.47 5.28
C ALA A 80 11.64 -4.77 3.87
N ALA A 81 11.77 -6.02 3.41
CA ALA A 81 11.26 -6.43 2.12
C ALA A 81 10.74 -7.86 2.12
N ILE A 82 9.86 -8.17 1.17
CA ILE A 82 9.47 -9.53 0.80
C ILE A 82 9.65 -9.68 -0.71
N ALA A 83 10.52 -10.62 -1.13
CA ALA A 83 10.60 -11.05 -2.51
C ALA A 83 9.66 -12.23 -2.74
N LEU A 84 8.98 -12.23 -3.89
CA LEU A 84 8.09 -13.29 -4.34
C LEU A 84 8.81 -14.25 -5.30
N THR A 85 8.20 -15.40 -5.54
CA THR A 85 8.71 -16.43 -6.46
C THR A 85 8.73 -15.96 -7.92
N ASP A 86 7.85 -15.02 -8.29
CA ASP A 86 7.77 -14.43 -9.62
C ASP A 86 8.75 -13.26 -9.86
N GLY A 87 9.60 -12.94 -8.86
CA GLY A 87 10.59 -11.87 -8.92
C GLY A 87 10.10 -10.51 -8.44
N ARG A 88 8.80 -10.31 -8.19
CA ARG A 88 8.30 -9.09 -7.56
C ARG A 88 8.87 -8.94 -6.15
N THR A 89 9.13 -7.71 -5.74
CA THR A 89 9.58 -7.39 -4.37
C THR A 89 8.72 -6.27 -3.82
N TYR A 90 8.36 -6.38 -2.56
CA TYR A 90 7.63 -5.34 -1.84
C TYR A 90 8.49 -4.80 -0.72
N TYR A 91 8.55 -3.45 -0.60
CA TYR A 91 9.31 -2.77 0.44
C TYR A 91 8.38 -2.22 1.52
N PHE A 92 8.80 -2.34 2.77
CA PHE A 92 8.04 -1.94 3.95
C PHE A 92 8.77 -0.87 4.75
N CYS A 93 8.03 0.07 5.32
CA CYS A 93 8.59 1.11 6.17
C CYS A 93 9.03 0.60 7.55
N SER A 94 8.57 -0.59 7.93
CA SER A 94 8.93 -1.21 9.22
C SER A 94 8.85 -2.74 9.17
N PRO A 95 9.62 -3.42 10.03
CA PRO A 95 9.50 -4.88 10.20
C PRO A 95 8.09 -5.31 10.59
N GLY A 96 7.38 -4.52 11.39
CA GLY A 96 5.99 -4.83 11.77
C GLY A 96 5.03 -4.87 10.58
N CYS A 97 5.18 -3.95 9.61
CA CYS A 97 4.40 -4.00 8.36
C CYS A 97 4.76 -5.24 7.53
N MET A 98 6.05 -5.59 7.46
CA MET A 98 6.51 -6.77 6.74
C MET A 98 5.95 -8.06 7.36
N LEU A 99 6.02 -8.21 8.68
CA LEU A 99 5.45 -9.37 9.39
C LEU A 99 3.94 -9.48 9.19
N ASN A 100 3.23 -8.35 9.18
CA ASN A 100 1.80 -8.34 8.91
C ASN A 100 1.48 -8.83 7.48
N ALA A 101 2.22 -8.34 6.47
CA ALA A 101 2.06 -8.80 5.10
C ALA A 101 2.50 -10.26 4.91
N TRP A 102 3.48 -10.74 5.67
CA TRP A 102 3.90 -12.16 5.68
C TRP A 102 2.78 -13.08 6.15
N LEU A 103 2.02 -12.67 7.15
CA LEU A 103 0.87 -13.44 7.66
C LEU A 103 -0.39 -13.31 6.79
N HIS A 104 -0.53 -12.22 6.05
CA HIS A 104 -1.73 -11.90 5.26
C HIS A 104 -1.33 -11.44 3.84
N PRO A 105 -0.61 -12.29 3.06
CA PRO A 105 -0.11 -11.90 1.74
C PRO A 105 -1.22 -11.67 0.71
N ASP A 106 -2.34 -12.34 0.84
CA ASP A 106 -3.54 -12.15 0.03
C ASP A 106 -4.12 -10.74 0.18
N ILE A 107 -4.13 -10.21 1.40
CA ILE A 107 -4.64 -8.87 1.70
C ILE A 107 -3.67 -7.77 1.24
N PHE A 108 -2.38 -7.91 1.55
CA PHE A 108 -1.41 -6.82 1.40
C PHE A 108 -0.55 -6.92 0.13
N LEU A 109 -0.38 -8.12 -0.43
CA LEU A 109 0.47 -8.35 -1.60
C LEU A 109 -0.32 -8.87 -2.81
N GLY A 110 -1.59 -9.25 -2.62
CA GLY A 110 -2.44 -9.80 -3.66
C GLY A 110 -1.94 -11.14 -4.20
N CYS A 111 -1.32 -11.96 -3.36
CA CYS A 111 -0.78 -13.26 -3.74
C CYS A 111 -1.01 -14.30 -2.64
N PRO A 112 -1.03 -15.61 -2.97
CA PRO A 112 -1.09 -16.67 -1.97
C PRO A 112 0.23 -16.79 -1.20
N ALA A 113 0.19 -17.38 0.00
CA ALA A 113 1.35 -17.59 0.85
C ALA A 113 2.46 -18.43 0.18
N ALA A 114 2.10 -19.33 -0.73
CA ALA A 114 3.05 -20.14 -1.49
C ALA A 114 3.98 -19.33 -2.41
N ASP A 115 3.60 -18.10 -2.76
CA ASP A 115 4.41 -17.22 -3.59
C ASP A 115 5.45 -16.44 -2.77
N LEU A 116 5.37 -16.45 -1.44
CA LEU A 116 6.36 -15.80 -0.58
C LEU A 116 7.69 -16.56 -0.65
N LYS A 117 8.75 -15.87 -1.09
CA LYS A 117 10.06 -16.48 -1.29
C LYS A 117 11.05 -16.11 -0.19
N ARG A 118 11.31 -14.82 0.00
CA ARG A 118 12.36 -14.34 0.89
C ARG A 118 11.94 -13.08 1.63
N PRO A 119 11.70 -13.15 2.94
CA PRO A 119 11.52 -11.98 3.80
C PRO A 119 12.89 -11.46 4.25
N VAL A 120 13.12 -10.15 4.14
CA VAL A 120 14.41 -9.50 4.42
C VAL A 120 14.22 -8.33 5.37
N VAL A 121 15.11 -8.23 6.36
CA VAL A 121 15.12 -7.15 7.35
C VAL A 121 16.53 -6.60 7.57
N ARG A 122 16.63 -5.39 8.13
CA ARG A 122 17.88 -4.88 8.67
C ARG A 122 17.99 -5.24 10.14
N GLU A 123 19.05 -5.94 10.51
CA GLU A 123 19.39 -6.19 11.89
C GLU A 123 19.62 -4.86 12.63
N TYR A 124 19.05 -4.74 13.82
CA TYR A 124 18.92 -3.43 14.46
C TYR A 124 20.24 -2.81 14.91
N LEU A 125 21.19 -3.62 15.45
CA LEU A 125 22.45 -3.11 15.99
C LEU A 125 23.50 -2.91 14.90
N SER A 126 23.66 -3.87 13.99
CA SER A 126 24.69 -3.83 12.94
C SER A 126 24.23 -3.12 11.66
N GLY A 127 22.91 -3.08 11.38
CA GLY A 127 22.37 -2.63 10.10
C GLY A 127 22.53 -3.66 8.97
N GLU A 128 23.05 -4.84 9.26
CA GLU A 128 23.21 -5.94 8.31
C GLU A 128 21.86 -6.40 7.77
N VAL A 129 21.81 -6.69 6.47
CA VAL A 129 20.60 -7.19 5.83
C VAL A 129 20.56 -8.72 5.98
N MET A 130 19.47 -9.25 6.53
CA MET A 130 19.34 -10.65 6.89
C MET A 130 17.99 -11.22 6.46
N ASP A 131 17.93 -12.54 6.31
CA ASP A 131 16.67 -13.25 6.20
C ASP A 131 15.88 -13.14 7.52
N ALA A 132 14.63 -12.72 7.42
CA ALA A 132 13.79 -12.52 8.59
C ALA A 132 13.45 -13.81 9.36
N ARG A 133 13.68 -14.97 8.75
CA ARG A 133 13.52 -16.31 9.37
C ARG A 133 14.68 -16.67 10.29
N GLU A 134 15.85 -16.04 10.08
CA GLU A 134 17.09 -16.37 10.79
C GLU A 134 17.34 -15.48 12.01
N VAL A 135 16.56 -14.41 12.18
CA VAL A 135 16.73 -13.45 13.28
C VAL A 135 15.86 -13.79 14.50
N PHE A 136 16.28 -13.30 15.67
CA PHE A 136 15.40 -13.19 16.83
C PHE A 136 14.55 -11.94 16.70
N TRP A 137 13.27 -12.07 16.95
CA TRP A 137 12.32 -10.98 16.99
C TRP A 137 12.08 -10.54 18.42
N VAL A 138 12.17 -9.25 18.66
CA VAL A 138 11.91 -8.66 19.99
C VAL A 138 10.72 -7.70 19.90
N SER A 139 9.81 -7.80 20.87
CA SER A 139 8.74 -6.86 21.12
C SER A 139 8.74 -6.33 22.55
N GLY A 140 8.08 -5.17 22.74
CA GLY A 140 7.92 -4.55 24.05
C GLY A 140 9.21 -3.97 24.62
N SER A 141 10.13 -3.54 23.78
CA SER A 141 11.26 -2.66 24.11
C SER A 141 10.84 -1.19 24.11
N ASP A 142 11.77 -0.29 24.51
CA ASP A 142 11.59 1.16 24.43
C ASP A 142 11.77 1.73 23.01
N VAL A 143 12.17 0.91 22.05
CA VAL A 143 12.40 1.34 20.66
C VAL A 143 11.08 1.66 19.97
N VAL A 144 11.02 2.88 19.43
CA VAL A 144 9.87 3.37 18.65
C VAL A 144 10.28 3.48 17.19
N GLY A 145 9.54 2.82 16.32
CA GLY A 145 9.69 2.88 14.86
C GLY A 145 8.61 3.74 14.22
N PRO A 146 8.59 3.79 12.87
CA PRO A 146 7.61 4.62 12.14
C PRO A 146 6.15 4.24 12.41
N MET A 147 5.88 3.01 12.84
CA MET A 147 4.55 2.49 13.15
C MET A 147 4.34 2.27 14.67
N GLY A 148 4.94 3.12 15.51
CA GLY A 148 4.88 3.02 16.97
C GLY A 148 5.87 1.99 17.53
N PRO A 149 5.56 1.29 18.64
CA PRO A 149 6.46 0.33 19.26
C PRO A 149 7.04 -0.65 18.24
N ALA A 150 8.38 -0.72 18.16
CA ALA A 150 9.04 -1.47 17.10
C ALA A 150 9.01 -2.99 17.38
N LEU A 151 8.96 -3.77 16.29
CA LEU A 151 9.41 -5.16 16.28
C LEU A 151 10.85 -5.16 15.78
N VAL A 152 11.77 -5.64 16.61
CA VAL A 152 13.20 -5.47 16.41
C VAL A 152 13.85 -6.80 16.04
N PRO A 153 14.48 -6.89 14.84
CA PRO A 153 15.24 -8.09 14.45
C PRO A 153 16.67 -8.01 14.99
N LEU A 154 17.15 -9.12 15.58
CA LEU A 154 18.49 -9.26 16.14
C LEU A 154 19.09 -10.60 15.67
N LYS A 155 20.34 -10.57 15.19
CA LYS A 155 20.94 -11.70 14.46
C LYS A 155 21.27 -12.90 15.31
N ASP A 156 21.73 -12.69 16.55
CA ASP A 156 22.24 -13.74 17.40
C ASP A 156 21.99 -13.48 18.89
N GLN A 157 22.34 -14.45 19.73
CA GLN A 157 22.15 -14.38 21.18
C GLN A 157 22.93 -13.20 21.80
N ALA A 158 24.14 -12.91 21.32
CA ALA A 158 24.96 -11.82 21.87
C ALA A 158 24.30 -10.46 21.61
N HIS A 159 23.78 -10.24 20.39
CA HIS A 159 23.00 -9.05 20.03
C HIS A 159 21.69 -8.95 20.81
N LEU A 160 21.00 -10.07 21.01
CA LEU A 160 19.78 -10.13 21.83
C LEU A 160 20.06 -9.70 23.27
N GLU A 161 21.11 -10.22 23.90
CA GLU A 161 21.47 -9.86 25.26
C GLU A 161 21.92 -8.41 25.39
N ALA A 162 22.74 -7.92 24.44
CA ALA A 162 23.16 -6.53 24.40
C ALA A 162 21.97 -5.58 24.25
N PHE A 163 21.04 -5.92 23.37
CA PHE A 163 19.82 -5.15 23.15
C PHE A 163 18.92 -5.16 24.42
N ARG A 164 18.68 -6.32 25.02
CA ARG A 164 17.84 -6.45 26.22
C ARG A 164 18.36 -5.63 27.40
N ARG A 165 19.66 -5.59 27.61
CA ARG A 165 20.27 -4.77 28.69
C ARG A 165 20.03 -3.28 28.50
N ARG A 166 19.94 -2.83 27.25
CA ARG A 166 19.84 -1.40 26.91
C ARG A 166 18.39 -0.92 26.71
N HIS A 167 17.59 -1.75 26.06
CA HIS A 167 16.27 -1.38 25.54
C HIS A 167 15.11 -2.17 26.16
N GLY A 168 15.42 -3.21 26.93
CA GLY A 168 14.41 -4.16 27.40
C GLY A 168 13.88 -5.08 26.29
N ALA A 169 13.10 -6.06 26.70
CA ALA A 169 12.36 -6.95 25.79
C ALA A 169 11.28 -7.68 26.58
N ARG A 170 10.03 -7.56 26.20
CA ARG A 170 8.94 -8.32 26.85
C ARG A 170 8.78 -9.71 26.27
N LYS A 171 8.91 -9.83 24.96
CA LYS A 171 8.81 -11.10 24.24
C LYS A 171 9.97 -11.24 23.26
N VAL A 172 10.42 -12.47 23.09
CA VAL A 172 11.36 -12.89 22.06
C VAL A 172 10.73 -14.07 21.34
N PHE A 173 10.77 -14.08 20.02
CA PHE A 173 10.18 -15.13 19.20
C PHE A 173 10.93 -15.29 17.87
N ARG A 174 10.66 -16.36 17.13
CA ARG A 174 11.10 -16.59 15.76
C ARG A 174 9.94 -16.37 14.79
N LEU A 175 10.25 -16.16 13.51
CA LEU A 175 9.22 -15.91 12.50
C LEU A 175 8.23 -17.07 12.34
N ASP A 176 8.71 -18.30 12.44
CA ASP A 176 7.92 -19.53 12.36
C ASP A 176 6.98 -19.75 13.56
N GLU A 177 7.28 -19.13 14.70
CA GLU A 177 6.39 -19.12 15.86
C GLU A 177 5.22 -18.13 15.71
N LEU A 178 5.33 -17.16 14.80
CA LEU A 178 4.34 -16.10 14.64
C LEU A 178 3.17 -16.58 13.78
N THR A 179 1.98 -16.49 14.35
CA THR A 179 0.72 -16.85 13.68
C THR A 179 -0.29 -15.72 13.80
N HIS A 180 -1.37 -15.80 13.02
CA HIS A 180 -2.51 -14.90 13.16
C HIS A 180 -3.06 -14.88 14.59
N ASP A 181 -3.20 -16.04 15.23
CA ASP A 181 -3.84 -16.15 16.54
C ASP A 181 -2.98 -15.57 17.67
N ASN A 182 -1.65 -15.71 17.58
CA ASN A 182 -0.74 -15.21 18.62
C ASN A 182 -0.14 -13.83 18.32
N TRP A 183 -0.52 -13.19 17.20
CA TRP A 183 -0.01 -11.88 16.77
C TRP A 183 0.01 -10.87 17.92
N GLN A 184 -1.15 -10.62 18.54
CA GLN A 184 -1.27 -9.62 19.61
C GLN A 184 -0.42 -10.00 20.83
N THR A 185 -0.38 -11.28 21.19
CA THR A 185 0.38 -11.79 22.35
C THR A 185 1.89 -11.63 22.16
N LEU A 186 2.41 -11.93 20.95
CA LEU A 186 3.83 -11.85 20.66
C LEU A 186 4.29 -10.45 20.30
N THR A 187 3.51 -9.70 19.55
CA THR A 187 3.94 -8.40 19.03
C THR A 187 3.52 -7.22 19.92
N GLY A 188 2.50 -7.38 20.75
CA GLY A 188 1.87 -6.30 21.51
C GLY A 188 1.07 -5.33 20.63
N LYS A 189 0.86 -5.64 19.35
CA LYS A 189 0.12 -4.81 18.40
C LYS A 189 -1.29 -5.34 18.22
N GLN A 190 -2.23 -4.42 17.94
CA GLN A 190 -3.59 -4.83 17.59
C GLN A 190 -3.58 -5.67 16.31
N ARG A 191 -4.51 -6.59 16.22
CA ARG A 191 -4.75 -7.39 15.02
C ARG A 191 -5.19 -6.48 13.89
N PRO A 192 -4.70 -6.64 12.66
CA PRO A 192 -5.30 -5.96 11.52
C PRO A 192 -6.79 -6.33 11.44
N SER A 193 -7.63 -5.34 11.21
CA SER A 193 -9.03 -5.61 10.84
C SER A 193 -9.05 -6.25 9.46
N SER A 194 -9.58 -7.44 9.36
CA SER A 194 -9.93 -8.10 8.10
C SER A 194 -11.01 -7.33 7.36
#